data_3645e8fe134c276adcb95eb205c5b611
#
_entry.id   3645e8fe134c276adcb95eb205c5b611
#
_cell.length_a   1.000
_cell.length_b   1.000
_cell.length_c   1.000
_cell.angle_alpha   90.00
_cell.angle_beta   90.00
_cell.angle_gamma   90.00
#
_symmetry.space_group_name_H-M   'P 1'
#
loop_
_entity.id
_entity.type
_entity.pdbx_description
1 polymer ?
#
loop_
_entity_poly.entity_id
_entity_poly.type
_entity_poly.pdbx_seq_one_letter_code
_entity_poly.pdbx_strand_id
1 'polypeptide(L)'
;MFYTGEHNVVVTNLSDDTQTYCGKESVVIVGRNVRVSFLTKEFHGDILKNTVSFDFSQIIKLKKIFGLTYCFNDTKESNFAIALSGTKKIICIEADKRIKESFEEIIKADSPHNRAVSFIFFCKVAGIEQSIFNLILHSAVTTFCNKVTDLVESNISKKWTLRNLAEEFNLSEVAVRKKLESESVCFRSLILEIRMKKALSLLIAGELSVSQISTDIGYHSTSYFISYFKSFFGVTPKQLQTLLKK
;
A
#
# COMPACT_ATOMS: atom_id res chain seq x y z
N MET A 1 -0.79 5.33 -4.12
CA MET A 1 -1.61 5.91 -5.21
C MET A 1 -1.02 5.56 -6.56
N PHE A 2 -1.83 5.45 -7.58
CA PHE A 2 -1.38 5.13 -8.94
C PHE A 2 -2.31 5.76 -9.98
N TYR A 3 -1.82 5.86 -11.22
CA TYR A 3 -2.57 6.36 -12.35
C TYR A 3 -2.96 5.22 -13.29
N THR A 4 -4.23 5.18 -13.73
CA THR A 4 -4.77 4.08 -14.52
C THR A 4 -4.36 4.13 -16.00
N GLY A 5 -3.98 5.30 -16.52
CA GLY A 5 -3.70 5.49 -17.94
C GLY A 5 -4.87 5.08 -18.83
N GLU A 6 -4.59 4.35 -19.87
CA GLU A 6 -5.57 3.84 -20.83
C GLU A 6 -6.41 2.64 -20.35
N HIS A 7 -6.32 2.29 -19.05
CA HIS A 7 -6.95 1.09 -18.50
C HIS A 7 -8.11 1.39 -17.57
N ASN A 8 -9.17 0.60 -17.69
CA ASN A 8 -10.20 0.53 -16.67
C ASN A 8 -9.76 -0.48 -15.59
N VAL A 9 -9.87 -0.08 -14.34
CA VAL A 9 -9.46 -0.89 -13.20
C VAL A 9 -10.61 -1.00 -12.22
N VAL A 10 -10.90 -2.21 -11.75
CA VAL A 10 -11.78 -2.43 -10.61
C VAL A 10 -10.91 -2.70 -9.40
N VAL A 11 -11.06 -1.89 -8.37
CA VAL A 11 -10.36 -2.04 -7.10
C VAL A 11 -11.34 -2.60 -6.08
N THR A 12 -11.10 -3.82 -5.61
CA THR A 12 -11.92 -4.47 -4.58
C THR A 12 -11.22 -4.37 -3.23
N ASN A 13 -11.87 -3.79 -2.24
CA ASN A 13 -11.41 -3.82 -0.86
C ASN A 13 -11.70 -5.19 -0.25
N LEU A 14 -10.64 -5.93 0.09
CA LEU A 14 -10.75 -7.31 0.61
C LEU A 14 -11.28 -7.41 2.04
N SER A 15 -11.50 -6.28 2.72
CA SER A 15 -12.03 -6.28 4.10
C SER A 15 -13.56 -6.25 4.15
N ASP A 16 -14.21 -5.69 3.14
CA ASP A 16 -15.66 -5.48 3.09
C ASP A 16 -16.27 -5.77 1.70
N ASP A 17 -15.47 -6.35 0.80
CA ASP A 17 -15.82 -6.69 -0.59
C ASP A 17 -16.37 -5.51 -1.43
N THR A 18 -16.16 -4.27 -0.96
CA THR A 18 -16.58 -3.09 -1.72
C THR A 18 -15.73 -2.92 -2.97
N GLN A 19 -16.41 -2.69 -4.10
CA GLN A 19 -15.76 -2.47 -5.38
C GLN A 19 -15.81 -1.00 -5.76
N THR A 20 -14.66 -0.48 -6.20
CA THR A 20 -14.54 0.86 -6.77
C THR A 20 -14.14 0.71 -8.24
N TYR A 21 -15.01 1.12 -9.14
CA TYR A 21 -14.70 1.16 -10.55
C TYR A 21 -13.93 2.45 -10.87
N CYS A 22 -12.76 2.31 -11.47
CA CYS A 22 -11.89 3.40 -11.85
C CYS A 22 -11.73 3.38 -13.39
N GLY A 23 -12.22 4.42 -14.03
CA GLY A 23 -12.12 4.60 -15.48
C GLY A 23 -10.68 4.80 -15.95
N LYS A 24 -10.51 4.92 -17.26
CA LYS A 24 -9.26 5.40 -17.87
C LYS A 24 -8.94 6.80 -17.36
N GLU A 25 -7.67 7.19 -17.46
CA GLU A 25 -7.22 8.54 -17.08
C GLU A 25 -7.63 8.91 -15.65
N SER A 26 -7.55 7.97 -14.70
CA SER A 26 -7.92 8.19 -13.29
C SER A 26 -6.75 8.04 -12.36
N VAL A 27 -6.71 8.84 -11.30
CA VAL A 27 -5.80 8.66 -10.15
C VAL A 27 -6.54 7.93 -9.05
N VAL A 28 -5.98 6.82 -8.60
CA VAL A 28 -6.52 6.00 -7.51
C VAL A 28 -5.64 6.12 -6.29
N ILE A 29 -6.25 6.44 -5.15
CA ILE A 29 -5.57 6.57 -3.86
C ILE A 29 -6.15 5.53 -2.91
N VAL A 30 -5.28 4.71 -2.33
CA VAL A 30 -5.64 3.64 -1.39
C VAL A 30 -5.02 3.95 -0.04
N GLY A 31 -5.80 3.86 1.02
CA GLY A 31 -5.33 4.03 2.40
C GLY A 31 -4.33 2.94 2.83
N ARG A 32 -3.43 3.25 3.76
CA ARG A 32 -2.35 2.35 4.20
C ARG A 32 -2.84 1.00 4.70
N ASN A 33 -3.88 0.97 5.50
CA ASN A 33 -4.38 -0.25 6.15
C ASN A 33 -5.49 -0.94 5.36
N VAL A 34 -5.54 -0.71 4.04
CA VAL A 34 -6.55 -1.26 3.14
C VAL A 34 -5.91 -2.33 2.28
N ARG A 35 -6.44 -3.53 2.34
CA ARG A 35 -6.07 -4.62 1.43
C ARG A 35 -6.96 -4.56 0.21
N VAL A 36 -6.36 -4.55 -0.96
CA VAL A 36 -7.09 -4.45 -2.22
C VAL A 36 -6.63 -5.51 -3.20
N SER A 37 -7.56 -5.98 -4.02
CA SER A 37 -7.25 -6.66 -5.27
C SER A 37 -7.59 -5.76 -6.44
N PHE A 38 -6.87 -5.94 -7.52
CA PHE A 38 -7.07 -5.20 -8.76
C PHE A 38 -7.51 -6.17 -9.86
N LEU A 39 -8.59 -5.83 -10.54
CA LEU A 39 -9.01 -6.51 -11.74
C LEU A 39 -8.87 -5.55 -12.92
N THR A 40 -8.06 -5.94 -13.89
CA THR A 40 -7.92 -5.26 -15.19
C THR A 40 -7.96 -6.30 -16.29
N LYS A 41 -8.46 -5.95 -17.47
CA LYS A 41 -8.53 -6.88 -18.61
C LYS A 41 -7.17 -7.35 -19.09
N GLU A 42 -6.14 -6.49 -18.93
CA GLU A 42 -4.76 -6.79 -19.30
C GLU A 42 -3.82 -6.26 -18.19
N PHE A 43 -2.82 -7.07 -17.84
CA PHE A 43 -1.78 -6.64 -16.89
C PHE A 43 -0.74 -5.80 -17.64
N HIS A 44 -0.69 -4.51 -17.33
CA HIS A 44 0.29 -3.59 -17.93
C HIS A 44 1.29 -3.12 -16.87
N GLY A 45 2.57 -3.30 -17.15
CA GLY A 45 3.66 -2.86 -16.29
C GLY A 45 3.66 -1.34 -16.00
N ASP A 46 3.00 -0.56 -16.85
CA ASP A 46 2.94 0.91 -16.72
C ASP A 46 2.17 1.39 -15.47
N ILE A 47 1.18 0.65 -15.01
CA ILE A 47 0.50 0.97 -13.72
C ILE A 47 1.49 0.91 -12.57
N LEU A 48 2.41 -0.07 -12.55
CA LEU A 48 3.42 -0.19 -11.50
C LEU A 48 4.46 0.93 -11.57
N LYS A 49 4.86 1.35 -12.78
CA LYS A 49 5.80 2.47 -12.98
C LYS A 49 5.21 3.79 -12.50
N ASN A 50 3.90 3.96 -12.64
CA ASN A 50 3.15 5.16 -12.24
C ASN A 50 2.54 5.03 -10.83
N THR A 51 3.23 4.33 -9.92
CA THR A 51 2.77 4.14 -8.54
C THR A 51 3.64 4.92 -7.57
N VAL A 52 2.98 5.67 -6.67
CA VAL A 52 3.63 6.39 -5.57
C VAL A 52 3.14 5.85 -4.25
N SER A 53 4.06 5.57 -3.33
CA SER A 53 3.76 5.17 -1.95
C SER A 53 4.30 6.17 -0.95
N PHE A 54 3.61 6.30 0.18
CA PHE A 54 4.03 7.08 1.34
C PHE A 54 4.26 6.12 2.51
N ASP A 55 5.43 6.20 3.12
CA ASP A 55 5.71 5.47 4.35
C ASP A 55 4.97 6.07 5.56
N PHE A 56 5.03 5.37 6.69
CA PHE A 56 4.31 5.81 7.90
C PHE A 56 4.80 7.17 8.41
N SER A 57 6.10 7.43 8.34
CA SER A 57 6.68 8.71 8.80
C SER A 57 6.21 9.88 7.93
N GLN A 58 6.10 9.67 6.63
CA GLN A 58 5.55 10.64 5.68
C GLN A 58 4.06 10.89 5.93
N ILE A 59 3.28 9.82 6.21
CA ILE A 59 1.85 9.94 6.57
C ILE A 59 1.67 10.77 7.85
N ILE A 60 2.48 10.56 8.87
CA ILE A 60 2.43 11.36 10.11
C ILE A 60 2.79 12.82 9.85
N LYS A 61 3.76 13.09 8.98
CA LYS A 61 4.10 14.47 8.57
C LYS A 61 2.95 15.11 7.80
N LEU A 62 2.37 14.41 6.84
CA LEU A 62 1.19 14.87 6.10
C LEU A 62 0.02 15.17 7.05
N LYS A 63 -0.27 14.29 8.02
CA LYS A 63 -1.29 14.52 9.05
C LYS A 63 -1.08 15.84 9.78
N LYS A 64 0.16 16.15 10.19
CA LYS A 64 0.48 17.42 10.86
C LYS A 64 0.25 18.62 9.93
N ILE A 65 0.72 18.56 8.69
CA ILE A 65 0.58 19.66 7.72
C ILE A 65 -0.89 19.92 7.41
N PHE A 66 -1.66 18.88 7.09
CA PHE A 66 -3.09 19.02 6.81
C PHE A 66 -3.86 19.55 8.04
N GLY A 67 -3.51 19.10 9.25
CA GLY A 67 -4.11 19.60 10.49
C GLY A 67 -3.84 21.08 10.77
N LEU A 68 -2.68 21.61 10.33
CA LEU A 68 -2.34 23.03 10.45
C LEU A 68 -2.97 23.89 9.34
N THR A 69 -3.08 23.34 8.13
CA THR A 69 -3.52 24.08 6.94
C THR A 69 -5.04 24.14 6.85
N TYR A 70 -5.71 23.07 7.24
CA TYR A 70 -7.16 22.96 7.23
C TYR A 70 -7.63 22.95 8.68
N CYS A 71 -8.12 24.09 9.19
CA CYS A 71 -8.79 24.17 10.50
C CYS A 71 -10.08 23.35 10.44
N PHE A 72 -9.95 22.04 10.61
CA PHE A 72 -11.10 21.18 10.78
C PHE A 72 -11.60 21.39 12.21
N ASN A 73 -12.83 21.89 12.33
CA ASN A 73 -13.51 22.12 13.60
C ASN A 73 -13.30 20.89 14.51
N ASP A 74 -12.77 21.14 15.70
CA ASP A 74 -12.52 20.15 16.75
C ASP A 74 -13.74 19.25 16.97
N THR A 75 -13.75 18.12 16.28
CA THR A 75 -14.62 17.03 16.69
C THR A 75 -13.93 16.33 17.87
N LYS A 76 -14.50 16.48 19.05
CA LYS A 76 -14.07 15.83 20.29
C LYS A 76 -13.73 14.36 19.99
N GLU A 77 -12.76 13.80 20.68
CA GLU A 77 -12.28 12.41 20.51
C GLU A 77 -13.38 11.35 20.38
N SER A 78 -14.56 11.58 21.00
CA SER A 78 -15.74 10.71 20.87
C SER A 78 -16.33 10.63 19.45
N ASN A 79 -16.14 11.66 18.61
CA ASN A 79 -16.60 11.67 17.22
C ASN A 79 -15.55 11.10 16.24
N PHE A 80 -14.32 10.87 16.69
CA PHE A 80 -13.23 10.36 15.86
C PHE A 80 -13.51 8.94 15.34
N ALA A 81 -14.03 8.06 16.21
CA ALA A 81 -14.40 6.69 15.83
C ALA A 81 -15.57 6.66 14.83
N ILE A 82 -16.54 7.57 14.99
CA ILE A 82 -17.69 7.69 14.09
C ILE A 82 -17.25 8.28 12.75
N ALA A 83 -16.36 9.28 12.75
CA ALA A 83 -15.80 9.87 11.54
C ALA A 83 -14.99 8.83 10.73
N LEU A 84 -14.32 7.88 11.38
CA LEU A 84 -13.57 6.82 10.72
C LEU A 84 -14.47 5.74 10.09
N SER A 85 -15.65 5.48 10.63
CA SER A 85 -16.54 4.40 10.16
C SER A 85 -17.15 4.67 8.76
N GLY A 86 -17.28 5.95 8.38
CA GLY A 86 -17.83 6.37 7.07
C GLY A 86 -16.78 6.77 6.02
N THR A 87 -15.49 6.65 6.35
CA THR A 87 -14.43 7.16 5.47
C THR A 87 -14.21 6.25 4.26
N LYS A 88 -14.26 6.81 3.06
CA LYS A 88 -13.84 6.09 1.85
C LYS A 88 -12.36 5.72 1.97
N LYS A 89 -12.08 4.43 1.97
CA LYS A 89 -10.72 3.88 2.06
C LYS A 89 -10.00 3.86 0.72
N ILE A 90 -10.75 4.02 -0.36
CA ILE A 90 -10.29 4.11 -1.74
C ILE A 90 -10.92 5.34 -2.35
N ILE A 91 -10.10 6.21 -2.94
CA ILE A 91 -10.52 7.41 -3.63
C ILE A 91 -10.11 7.26 -5.09
N CYS A 92 -11.07 7.42 -6.02
CA CYS A 92 -10.83 7.42 -7.44
C CYS A 92 -11.22 8.79 -8.00
N ILE A 93 -10.38 9.40 -8.82
CA ILE A 93 -10.52 10.75 -9.36
C ILE A 93 -10.25 10.66 -10.86
N GLU A 94 -11.19 11.09 -11.68
CA GLU A 94 -10.94 11.33 -13.09
C GLU A 94 -9.93 12.47 -13.24
N ALA A 95 -8.87 12.23 -13.99
CA ALA A 95 -7.76 13.16 -14.11
C ALA A 95 -7.91 13.99 -15.38
N ASP A 96 -8.26 15.27 -15.23
CA ASP A 96 -8.03 16.24 -16.27
C ASP A 96 -6.53 16.50 -16.47
N LYS A 97 -6.18 17.34 -17.44
CA LYS A 97 -4.78 17.66 -17.76
C LYS A 97 -4.02 18.20 -16.52
N ARG A 98 -4.65 19.07 -15.72
CA ARG A 98 -4.00 19.68 -14.55
C ARG A 98 -3.78 18.68 -13.42
N ILE A 99 -4.75 17.81 -13.17
CA ILE A 99 -4.64 16.72 -12.19
C ILE A 99 -3.53 15.75 -12.59
N LYS A 100 -3.46 15.39 -13.88
CA LYS A 100 -2.41 14.52 -14.43
C LYS A 100 -1.02 15.14 -14.26
N GLU A 101 -0.84 16.38 -14.67
CA GLU A 101 0.42 17.12 -14.52
C GLU A 101 0.85 17.20 -13.04
N SER A 102 -0.08 17.51 -12.14
CA SER A 102 0.22 17.57 -10.70
C SER A 102 0.54 16.19 -10.10
N PHE A 103 -0.01 15.11 -10.62
CA PHE A 103 0.35 13.75 -10.24
C PHE A 103 1.76 13.38 -10.73
N GLU A 104 2.11 13.75 -11.95
CA GLU A 104 3.47 13.54 -12.50
C GLU A 104 4.55 14.25 -11.66
N GLU A 105 4.25 15.44 -11.12
CA GLU A 105 5.16 16.14 -10.21
C GLU A 105 5.42 15.36 -8.91
N ILE A 106 4.45 14.58 -8.42
CA ILE A 106 4.68 13.69 -7.27
C ILE A 106 5.67 12.56 -7.65
N ILE A 107 5.54 12.01 -8.86
CA ILE A 107 6.43 10.94 -9.35
C ILE A 107 7.86 11.46 -9.54
N LYS A 108 8.00 12.66 -10.11
CA LYS A 108 9.30 13.30 -10.38
C LYS A 108 10.02 13.81 -9.13
N ALA A 109 9.31 13.90 -8.00
CA ALA A 109 9.87 14.44 -6.77
C ALA A 109 11.07 13.61 -6.26
N ASP A 110 12.21 14.25 -6.16
CA ASP A 110 13.52 13.68 -5.82
C ASP A 110 13.72 13.42 -4.32
N SER A 111 12.90 14.04 -3.47
CA SER A 111 12.99 13.91 -2.03
C SER A 111 11.63 13.63 -1.38
N PRO A 112 11.61 13.01 -0.18
CA PRO A 112 10.38 12.82 0.58
C PRO A 112 9.67 14.14 0.91
N HIS A 113 10.43 15.23 1.10
CA HIS A 113 9.88 16.56 1.38
C HIS A 113 9.17 17.12 0.14
N ASN A 114 9.85 17.13 -1.01
CA ASN A 114 9.29 17.61 -2.26
C ASN A 114 8.05 16.80 -2.65
N ARG A 115 8.10 15.48 -2.46
CA ARG A 115 6.96 14.59 -2.69
C ARG A 115 5.75 14.94 -1.83
N ALA A 116 5.96 15.27 -0.55
CA ALA A 116 4.87 15.69 0.33
C ALA A 116 4.26 17.02 -0.12
N VAL A 117 5.08 17.99 -0.55
CA VAL A 117 4.60 19.29 -1.06
C VAL A 117 3.81 19.09 -2.36
N SER A 118 4.36 18.33 -3.33
CA SER A 118 3.66 18.02 -4.58
C SER A 118 2.33 17.29 -4.32
N PHE A 119 2.28 16.39 -3.33
CA PHE A 119 1.05 15.70 -2.95
C PHE A 119 -0.01 16.65 -2.37
N ILE A 120 0.39 17.61 -1.52
CA ILE A 120 -0.54 18.62 -0.98
C ILE A 120 -1.09 19.49 -2.11
N PHE A 121 -0.22 19.90 -3.03
CA PHE A 121 -0.64 20.67 -4.22
C PHE A 121 -1.61 19.86 -5.09
N PHE A 122 -1.31 18.61 -5.37
CA PHE A 122 -2.22 17.69 -6.06
C PHE A 122 -3.60 17.60 -5.39
N CYS A 123 -3.65 17.44 -4.07
CA CYS A 123 -4.91 17.38 -3.34
C CYS A 123 -5.72 18.67 -3.52
N LYS A 124 -5.04 19.83 -3.54
CA LYS A 124 -5.66 21.14 -3.77
C LYS A 124 -6.22 21.27 -5.19
N VAL A 125 -5.44 20.87 -6.20
CA VAL A 125 -5.87 20.90 -7.61
C VAL A 125 -7.06 19.97 -7.85
N ALA A 126 -7.06 18.80 -7.23
CA ALA A 126 -8.12 17.80 -7.34
C ALA A 126 -9.36 18.09 -6.45
N GLY A 127 -9.29 19.07 -5.55
CA GLY A 127 -10.40 19.45 -4.65
C GLY A 127 -10.79 18.33 -3.66
N ILE A 128 -9.81 17.53 -3.21
CA ILE A 128 -10.05 16.34 -2.39
C ILE A 128 -9.48 16.43 -0.96
N GLU A 129 -9.10 17.61 -0.53
CA GLU A 129 -8.35 17.81 0.72
C GLU A 129 -9.05 17.18 1.93
N GLN A 130 -10.37 17.34 2.06
CA GLN A 130 -11.13 16.76 3.17
C GLN A 130 -11.12 15.23 3.11
N SER A 131 -11.33 14.66 1.93
CA SER A 131 -11.34 13.21 1.74
C SER A 131 -9.97 12.60 2.04
N ILE A 132 -8.91 13.28 1.62
CA ILE A 132 -7.52 12.89 1.88
C ILE A 132 -7.18 13.02 3.35
N PHE A 133 -7.60 14.10 4.03
CA PHE A 133 -7.35 14.25 5.46
C PHE A 133 -7.97 13.09 6.25
N ASN A 134 -9.21 12.73 5.97
CA ASN A 134 -9.88 11.58 6.58
C ASN A 134 -9.13 10.27 6.28
N LEU A 135 -8.67 10.07 5.05
CA LEU A 135 -7.88 8.92 4.65
C LEU A 135 -6.52 8.88 5.39
N ILE A 136 -5.87 10.02 5.56
CA ILE A 136 -4.61 10.15 6.31
C ILE A 136 -4.84 9.84 7.80
N LEU A 137 -5.91 10.33 8.41
CA LEU A 137 -6.26 10.02 9.80
C LEU A 137 -6.41 8.51 9.98
N HIS A 138 -7.14 7.84 9.08
CA HIS A 138 -7.28 6.39 9.09
C HIS A 138 -5.94 5.67 8.88
N SER A 139 -5.12 6.14 7.96
CA SER A 139 -3.81 5.57 7.63
C SER A 139 -2.75 5.81 8.71
N ALA A 140 -2.94 6.80 9.58
CA ALA A 140 -2.05 7.12 10.68
C ALA A 140 -2.28 6.23 11.93
N VAL A 141 -3.33 5.41 11.94
CA VAL A 141 -3.55 4.44 13.02
C VAL A 141 -2.55 3.29 12.88
N THR A 142 -1.80 3.03 13.93
CA THR A 142 -0.88 1.88 13.96
C THR A 142 -1.61 0.65 14.44
N THR A 143 -1.87 -0.28 13.53
CA THR A 143 -2.48 -1.57 13.85
C THR A 143 -1.45 -2.57 14.36
N PHE A 144 -1.89 -3.70 14.94
CA PHE A 144 -0.97 -4.76 15.32
C PHE A 144 -0.30 -5.40 14.09
N CYS A 145 -1.04 -5.55 12.99
CA CYS A 145 -0.48 -5.98 11.71
C CYS A 145 0.66 -5.08 11.23
N ASN A 146 0.56 -3.75 11.40
CA ASN A 146 1.64 -2.83 11.03
C ASN A 146 2.89 -3.09 11.86
N LYS A 147 2.74 -3.27 13.18
CA LYS A 147 3.88 -3.59 14.06
C LYS A 147 4.56 -4.90 13.66
N VAL A 148 3.76 -5.92 13.30
CA VAL A 148 4.27 -7.20 12.81
C VAL A 148 4.98 -7.02 11.47
N THR A 149 4.42 -6.21 10.57
CA THR A 149 5.02 -5.91 9.26
C THR A 149 6.38 -5.25 9.44
N ASP A 150 6.47 -4.18 10.23
CA ASP A 150 7.72 -3.45 10.49
C ASP A 150 8.79 -4.39 11.08
N LEU A 151 8.40 -5.26 12.02
CA LEU A 151 9.30 -6.25 12.62
C LEU A 151 9.77 -7.31 11.59
N VAL A 152 8.88 -7.82 10.77
CA VAL A 152 9.23 -8.83 9.75
C VAL A 152 10.11 -8.23 8.67
N GLU A 153 9.84 -7.00 8.23
CA GLU A 153 10.64 -6.28 7.24
C GLU A 153 12.06 -5.98 7.73
N SER A 154 12.27 -5.76 9.04
CA SER A 154 13.60 -5.56 9.61
C SER A 154 14.51 -6.79 9.47
N ASN A 155 13.95 -7.99 9.35
CA ASN A 155 14.67 -9.24 9.07
C ASN A 155 13.80 -10.20 8.26
N ILE A 156 13.60 -9.87 6.98
CA ILE A 156 12.63 -10.55 6.11
C ILE A 156 13.04 -11.98 5.75
N SER A 157 14.34 -12.28 5.76
CA SER A 157 14.89 -13.61 5.47
C SER A 157 14.70 -14.60 6.63
N LYS A 158 14.50 -14.10 7.87
CA LYS A 158 14.28 -14.92 9.07
C LYS A 158 13.03 -15.79 8.89
N LYS A 159 13.09 -17.05 9.33
CA LYS A 159 11.92 -17.92 9.42
C LYS A 159 11.03 -17.47 10.57
N TRP A 160 10.05 -16.62 10.28
CA TRP A 160 9.10 -16.15 11.27
C TRP A 160 8.06 -17.22 11.63
N THR A 161 7.79 -17.36 12.92
CA THR A 161 6.76 -18.24 13.50
C THR A 161 5.90 -17.43 14.47
N LEU A 162 4.72 -17.93 14.83
CA LEU A 162 3.90 -17.29 15.88
C LEU A 162 4.66 -17.19 17.20
N ARG A 163 5.48 -18.20 17.53
CA ARG A 163 6.33 -18.21 18.73
C ARG A 163 7.33 -17.04 18.70
N ASN A 164 8.04 -16.84 17.59
CA ASN A 164 8.99 -15.73 17.47
C ASN A 164 8.29 -14.37 17.65
N LEU A 165 7.08 -14.20 17.06
CA LEU A 165 6.33 -12.97 17.26
C LEU A 165 5.86 -12.80 18.71
N ALA A 166 5.45 -13.89 19.36
CA ALA A 166 5.03 -13.88 20.76
C ALA A 166 6.18 -13.43 21.68
N GLU A 167 7.38 -13.95 21.45
CA GLU A 167 8.60 -13.56 22.15
C GLU A 167 8.93 -12.07 21.95
N GLU A 168 8.94 -11.59 20.70
CA GLU A 168 9.27 -10.19 20.35
C GLU A 168 8.27 -9.17 20.92
N PHE A 169 6.98 -9.54 20.98
CA PHE A 169 5.93 -8.65 21.51
C PHE A 169 5.60 -8.89 22.99
N ASN A 170 6.31 -9.78 23.68
CA ASN A 170 6.00 -10.21 25.05
C ASN A 170 4.54 -10.63 25.24
N LEU A 171 4.04 -11.45 24.30
CA LEU A 171 2.68 -11.97 24.27
C LEU A 171 2.70 -13.51 24.19
N SER A 172 1.55 -14.15 24.48
CA SER A 172 1.38 -15.57 24.13
C SER A 172 1.05 -15.73 22.63
N GLU A 173 1.36 -16.91 22.06
CA GLU A 173 1.00 -17.22 20.66
C GLU A 173 -0.50 -17.06 20.40
N VAL A 174 -1.34 -17.42 21.39
CA VAL A 174 -2.79 -17.26 21.34
C VAL A 174 -3.17 -15.78 21.27
N ALA A 175 -2.52 -14.93 22.06
CA ALA A 175 -2.78 -13.49 22.05
C ALA A 175 -2.36 -12.85 20.71
N VAL A 176 -1.21 -13.24 20.15
CA VAL A 176 -0.77 -12.81 18.82
C VAL A 176 -1.81 -13.19 17.77
N ARG A 177 -2.25 -14.45 17.77
CA ARG A 177 -3.27 -14.94 16.83
C ARG A 177 -4.57 -14.14 16.95
N LYS A 178 -5.12 -13.98 18.15
CA LYS A 178 -6.35 -13.22 18.39
C LYS A 178 -6.24 -11.76 17.93
N LYS A 179 -5.09 -11.10 18.16
CA LYS A 179 -4.86 -9.72 17.68
C LYS A 179 -4.85 -9.66 16.15
N LEU A 180 -4.23 -10.60 15.45
CA LEU A 180 -4.26 -10.66 13.99
C LEU A 180 -5.66 -10.96 13.47
N GLU A 181 -6.37 -11.89 14.06
CA GLU A 181 -7.76 -12.26 13.71
C GLU A 181 -8.73 -11.08 13.90
N SER A 182 -8.55 -10.27 14.97
CA SER A 182 -9.37 -9.07 15.18
C SER A 182 -9.18 -8.01 14.08
N GLU A 183 -8.07 -8.06 13.37
CA GLU A 183 -7.78 -7.24 12.18
C GLU A 183 -8.07 -8.01 10.87
N SER A 184 -8.80 -9.15 10.93
CA SER A 184 -9.13 -10.02 9.80
C SER A 184 -7.91 -10.54 9.05
N VAL A 185 -6.83 -10.84 9.76
CA VAL A 185 -5.54 -11.23 9.20
C VAL A 185 -5.10 -12.59 9.73
N CYS A 186 -4.72 -13.51 8.81
CA CYS A 186 -4.05 -14.75 9.16
C CYS A 186 -2.52 -14.56 9.14
N PHE A 187 -1.82 -15.09 10.15
CA PHE A 187 -0.36 -15.00 10.26
C PHE A 187 0.38 -15.45 8.99
N ARG A 188 0.02 -16.63 8.45
CA ARG A 188 0.68 -17.16 7.24
C ARG A 188 0.48 -16.27 6.03
N SER A 189 -0.73 -15.75 5.85
CA SER A 189 -1.04 -14.84 4.75
C SER A 189 -0.29 -13.52 4.90
N LEU A 190 -0.15 -13.00 6.13
CA LEU A 190 0.59 -11.77 6.40
C LEU A 190 2.08 -11.91 6.03
N ILE A 191 2.74 -12.97 6.49
CA ILE A 191 4.16 -13.21 6.15
C ILE A 191 4.35 -13.38 4.64
N LEU A 192 3.45 -14.12 3.98
CA LEU A 192 3.49 -14.27 2.53
C LEU A 192 3.34 -12.93 1.83
N GLU A 193 2.36 -12.12 2.23
CA GLU A 193 2.10 -10.80 1.66
C GLU A 193 3.31 -9.86 1.80
N ILE A 194 3.92 -9.80 2.98
CA ILE A 194 5.11 -8.98 3.24
C ILE A 194 6.25 -9.40 2.31
N ARG A 195 6.53 -10.70 2.22
CA ARG A 195 7.58 -11.23 1.34
C ARG A 195 7.30 -10.96 -0.13
N MET A 196 6.05 -11.14 -0.58
CA MET A 196 5.68 -10.89 -1.98
C MET A 196 5.76 -9.41 -2.35
N LYS A 197 5.36 -8.50 -1.46
CA LYS A 197 5.52 -7.05 -1.64
C LYS A 197 6.99 -6.66 -1.77
N LYS A 198 7.85 -7.20 -0.91
CA LYS A 198 9.29 -6.96 -0.99
C LYS A 198 9.89 -7.51 -2.28
N ALA A 199 9.50 -8.72 -2.69
CA ALA A 199 9.93 -9.30 -3.96
C ALA A 199 9.54 -8.42 -5.15
N LEU A 200 8.30 -7.91 -5.16
CA LEU A 200 7.82 -7.00 -6.19
C LEU A 200 8.68 -5.72 -6.25
N SER A 201 8.95 -5.11 -5.11
CA SER A 201 9.80 -3.92 -5.01
C SER A 201 11.20 -4.17 -5.57
N LEU A 202 11.83 -5.31 -5.24
CA LEU A 202 13.15 -5.69 -5.74
C LEU A 202 13.16 -5.99 -7.24
N LEU A 203 12.07 -6.59 -7.76
CA LEU A 203 11.91 -6.83 -9.19
C LEU A 203 11.76 -5.52 -9.99
N ILE A 204 11.02 -4.55 -9.44
CA ILE A 204 10.87 -3.22 -10.04
C ILE A 204 12.20 -2.45 -10.06
N ALA A 205 12.98 -2.53 -8.99
CA ALA A 205 14.33 -1.95 -8.93
C ALA A 205 15.26 -2.52 -10.02
N GLY A 206 15.07 -3.80 -10.41
CA GLY A 206 15.73 -4.42 -11.54
C GLY A 206 17.21 -4.77 -11.34
N GLU A 207 17.75 -4.59 -10.13
CA GLU A 207 19.16 -4.78 -9.79
C GLU A 207 19.55 -6.24 -9.53
N LEU A 208 18.57 -7.06 -9.11
CA LEU A 208 18.80 -8.42 -8.63
C LEU A 208 18.18 -9.48 -9.56
N SER A 209 18.83 -10.63 -9.63
CA SER A 209 18.27 -11.81 -10.28
C SER A 209 17.13 -12.42 -9.47
N VAL A 210 16.23 -13.15 -10.12
CA VAL A 210 15.10 -13.83 -9.47
C VAL A 210 15.59 -14.78 -8.35
N SER A 211 16.74 -15.42 -8.54
CA SER A 211 17.33 -16.32 -7.52
C SER A 211 17.82 -15.55 -6.29
N GLN A 212 18.51 -14.41 -6.49
CA GLN A 212 18.94 -13.55 -5.39
C GLN A 212 17.75 -13.00 -4.61
N ILE A 213 16.74 -12.48 -5.31
CA ILE A 213 15.49 -12.01 -4.67
C ILE A 213 14.86 -13.11 -3.82
N SER A 214 14.78 -14.34 -4.36
CA SER A 214 14.24 -15.49 -3.62
C SER A 214 14.96 -15.71 -2.29
N THR A 215 16.28 -15.68 -2.31
CA THR A 215 17.13 -15.87 -1.13
C THR A 215 16.95 -14.70 -0.14
N ASP A 216 17.00 -13.47 -0.62
CA ASP A 216 16.92 -12.26 0.20
C ASP A 216 15.60 -12.14 0.97
N ILE A 217 14.49 -12.64 0.39
CA ILE A 217 13.19 -12.66 1.06
C ILE A 217 12.93 -13.94 1.86
N GLY A 218 13.94 -14.80 2.02
CA GLY A 218 13.91 -15.98 2.90
C GLY A 218 13.26 -17.23 2.31
N TYR A 219 13.34 -17.44 0.99
CA TYR A 219 12.99 -18.71 0.35
C TYR A 219 14.23 -19.54 0.06
N HIS A 220 14.25 -20.79 0.51
CA HIS A 220 15.32 -21.73 0.24
C HIS A 220 15.25 -22.35 -1.17
N SER A 221 14.10 -22.26 -1.83
CA SER A 221 13.87 -22.77 -3.17
C SER A 221 13.31 -21.71 -4.08
N THR A 222 14.06 -21.35 -5.11
CA THR A 222 13.64 -20.40 -6.15
C THR A 222 12.39 -20.88 -6.90
N SER A 223 12.26 -22.19 -7.16
CA SER A 223 11.08 -22.76 -7.81
C SER A 223 9.82 -22.58 -6.96
N TYR A 224 9.94 -22.77 -5.65
CA TYR A 224 8.84 -22.55 -4.72
C TYR A 224 8.44 -21.07 -4.65
N PHE A 225 9.42 -20.16 -4.59
CA PHE A 225 9.18 -18.73 -4.70
C PHE A 225 8.44 -18.36 -5.99
N ILE A 226 8.90 -18.83 -7.15
CA ILE A 226 8.27 -18.56 -8.45
C ILE A 226 6.81 -19.00 -8.47
N SER A 227 6.51 -20.20 -7.93
CA SER A 227 5.15 -20.72 -7.84
C SER A 227 4.24 -19.83 -6.98
N TYR A 228 4.71 -19.42 -5.79
CA TYR A 228 3.96 -18.52 -4.90
C TYR A 228 3.77 -17.14 -5.50
N PHE A 229 4.83 -16.58 -6.11
CA PHE A 229 4.75 -15.28 -6.77
C PHE A 229 3.71 -15.29 -7.90
N LYS A 230 3.72 -16.35 -8.74
CA LYS A 230 2.72 -16.51 -9.79
C LYS A 230 1.31 -16.66 -9.23
N SER A 231 1.12 -17.42 -8.16
CA SER A 231 -0.17 -17.58 -7.50
C SER A 231 -0.68 -16.25 -6.91
N PHE A 232 0.23 -15.40 -6.42
CA PHE A 232 -0.11 -14.14 -5.76
C PHE A 232 -0.38 -13.00 -6.76
N PHE A 233 0.43 -12.89 -7.82
CA PHE A 233 0.37 -11.80 -8.80
C PHE A 233 -0.18 -12.20 -10.18
N GLY A 234 -0.49 -13.47 -10.41
CA GLY A 234 -0.96 -13.97 -11.70
C GLY A 234 0.14 -14.16 -12.76
N VAL A 235 1.33 -13.61 -12.55
CA VAL A 235 2.47 -13.65 -13.48
C VAL A 235 3.73 -14.13 -12.78
N THR A 236 4.67 -14.73 -13.53
CA THR A 236 5.97 -15.12 -12.95
C THR A 236 6.89 -13.91 -12.75
N PRO A 237 7.88 -13.97 -11.83
CA PRO A 237 8.86 -12.90 -11.65
C PRO A 237 9.57 -12.52 -12.96
N LYS A 238 9.94 -13.51 -13.79
CA LYS A 238 10.61 -13.27 -15.07
C LYS A 238 9.70 -12.58 -16.09
N GLN A 239 8.43 -12.98 -16.17
CA GLN A 239 7.44 -12.31 -17.01
C GLN A 239 7.27 -10.85 -16.61
N LEU A 240 7.19 -10.57 -15.30
CA LEU A 240 7.13 -9.21 -14.79
C LEU A 240 8.37 -8.40 -15.16
N GLN A 241 9.59 -8.94 -14.97
CA GLN A 241 10.83 -8.25 -15.39
C GLN A 241 10.84 -7.93 -16.89
N THR A 242 10.30 -8.81 -17.72
CA THR A 242 10.21 -8.57 -19.17
C THR A 242 9.24 -7.45 -19.50
N LEU A 243 8.11 -7.36 -18.80
CA LEU A 243 7.13 -6.27 -18.96
C LEU A 243 7.67 -4.91 -18.50
N LEU A 244 8.50 -4.90 -17.44
CA LEU A 244 9.09 -3.67 -16.90
C LEU A 244 10.26 -3.11 -17.74
N LYS A 245 10.87 -3.95 -18.60
CA LYS A 245 11.98 -3.54 -19.48
C LYS A 245 11.52 -2.97 -20.83
N LYS A 246 10.24 -3.14 -21.17
CA LYS A 246 9.63 -2.54 -22.36
C LYS A 246 9.18 -1.11 -22.05
#